data_b11f4d75af74d27226bf7f408c9da5e4
#
_entry.id   b11f4d75af74d27226bf7f408c9da5e4
#
_cell.length_a   1.000
_cell.length_b   1.000
_cell.length_c   1.000
_cell.angle_alpha   90.00
_cell.angle_beta   90.00
_cell.angle_gamma   90.00
#
_symmetry.space_group_name_H-M   'P 1'
#
loop_
_entity.id
_entity.type
_entity.pdbx_description
1 polymer ?
#
loop_
_entity_poly.entity_id
_entity_poly.type
_entity_poly.pdbx_seq_one_letter_code
_entity_poly.pdbx_strand_id
1 'polypeptide(L)'
;MPSTSHPKLRVAAIQAAPAFLDLDGTIAKSIRLIQEAARQGAKLIAFPETWIPGYPWWIWLDSPAGGMQYVQRYHDNSLVVGSPEFERLAQAAREFRIWVAMGYSEKDGGSLYMGQALFDDQGNVVKTRRKLKPTHVERTVFGEGDGTDLAVMQTGIGNVGMLCCWEHLQPLSKYAMYAQNEQIHVASWPSFSLYRGAAYALGPELNNAASQLYAAEGQCFVLAPSALVSKEMHAMLCTDELKRQLLLPGGGFTRIYAPDGSPLGETIPEGEEGIVYADIDLGMISLAKSAADPAGHYSRPDVTRLLLNKTPGDRVVSQLPKAAVVSLGDEVHAAEPRVPAVD
;
A
#
# COMPACT_ATOMS: atom_id res chain seq x y z
N MET A 1 -32.43 -18.40 13.77
CA MET A 1 -31.38 -17.45 14.14
C MET A 1 -31.29 -16.43 13.04
N PRO A 2 -31.19 -15.10 13.30
CA PRO A 2 -30.94 -14.17 12.23
C PRO A 2 -29.59 -14.51 11.61
N SER A 3 -29.58 -14.76 10.31
CA SER A 3 -28.36 -14.95 9.53
C SER A 3 -27.59 -13.62 9.62
N THR A 4 -26.45 -13.60 10.29
CA THR A 4 -25.50 -12.49 10.20
C THR A 4 -24.98 -12.50 8.76
N SER A 5 -25.56 -11.65 7.90
CA SER A 5 -25.05 -11.50 6.54
C SER A 5 -23.72 -10.77 6.61
N HIS A 6 -22.65 -11.41 6.16
CA HIS A 6 -21.35 -10.78 5.98
C HIS A 6 -21.37 -9.88 4.74
N PRO A 7 -20.59 -8.77 4.72
CA PRO A 7 -20.46 -7.94 3.54
C PRO A 7 -19.98 -8.73 2.33
N LYS A 8 -20.68 -8.54 1.22
CA LYS A 8 -20.30 -9.07 -0.11
C LYS A 8 -20.07 -7.89 -1.03
N LEU A 9 -18.96 -7.89 -1.71
CA LEU A 9 -18.62 -6.78 -2.60
C LEU A 9 -17.79 -7.26 -3.78
N ARG A 10 -17.95 -6.57 -4.92
CA ARG A 10 -17.04 -6.71 -6.06
C ARG A 10 -15.84 -5.82 -5.84
N VAL A 11 -14.65 -6.36 -6.08
CA VAL A 11 -13.37 -5.65 -6.00
C VAL A 11 -12.66 -5.68 -7.34
N ALA A 12 -11.75 -4.72 -7.55
CA ALA A 12 -11.02 -4.52 -8.78
C ALA A 12 -9.53 -4.29 -8.51
N ALA A 13 -8.66 -4.92 -9.30
CA ALA A 13 -7.21 -4.73 -9.26
C ALA A 13 -6.68 -4.39 -10.66
N ILE A 14 -5.92 -3.30 -10.76
CA ILE A 14 -5.44 -2.75 -12.03
C ILE A 14 -4.22 -3.51 -12.53
N GLN A 15 -4.22 -3.82 -13.83
CA GLN A 15 -3.04 -4.17 -14.62
C GLN A 15 -2.91 -3.15 -15.75
N ALA A 16 -2.05 -2.17 -15.63
CA ALA A 16 -1.86 -1.15 -16.66
C ALA A 16 -0.51 -0.43 -16.53
N ALA A 17 -0.10 0.28 -17.59
CA ALA A 17 1.02 1.22 -17.52
C ALA A 17 0.53 2.62 -17.13
N PRO A 18 1.26 3.39 -16.32
CA PRO A 18 0.97 4.80 -16.10
C PRO A 18 1.29 5.63 -17.36
N ALA A 19 0.84 6.89 -17.42
CA ALA A 19 1.43 7.89 -18.30
C ALA A 19 2.79 8.28 -17.67
N PHE A 20 3.85 7.64 -18.10
CA PHE A 20 5.15 7.67 -17.42
C PHE A 20 5.76 9.07 -17.36
N LEU A 21 6.16 9.50 -16.17
CA LEU A 21 6.68 10.84 -15.88
C LEU A 21 5.72 11.97 -16.28
N ASP A 22 4.42 11.71 -16.18
CA ASP A 22 3.34 12.65 -16.47
C ASP A 22 2.26 12.51 -15.38
N LEU A 23 2.26 13.44 -14.44
CA LEU A 23 1.33 13.48 -13.30
C LEU A 23 -0.12 13.60 -13.77
N ASP A 24 -0.41 14.60 -14.59
CA ASP A 24 -1.77 14.88 -15.08
C ASP A 24 -2.30 13.75 -15.95
N GLY A 25 -1.48 13.23 -16.85
CA GLY A 25 -1.82 12.10 -17.71
C GLY A 25 -2.15 10.85 -16.91
N THR A 26 -1.35 10.55 -15.86
CA THR A 26 -1.59 9.39 -15.00
C THR A 26 -2.85 9.57 -14.15
N ILE A 27 -3.10 10.77 -13.60
CA ILE A 27 -4.33 11.05 -12.86
C ILE A 27 -5.56 10.92 -13.78
N ALA A 28 -5.51 11.50 -14.98
CA ALA A 28 -6.60 11.38 -15.94
C ALA A 28 -6.86 9.90 -16.30
N LYS A 29 -5.83 9.08 -16.46
CA LYS A 29 -5.96 7.64 -16.68
C LYS A 29 -6.57 6.95 -15.47
N SER A 30 -6.11 7.30 -14.25
CA SER A 30 -6.66 6.75 -13.01
C SER A 30 -8.16 7.01 -12.88
N ILE A 31 -8.61 8.23 -13.15
CA ILE A 31 -10.04 8.59 -13.10
C ILE A 31 -10.86 7.74 -14.07
N ARG A 32 -10.38 7.51 -15.30
CA ARG A 32 -11.05 6.63 -16.26
C ARG A 32 -11.18 5.19 -15.78
N LEU A 33 -10.09 4.65 -15.19
CA LEU A 33 -10.08 3.29 -14.64
C LEU A 33 -10.99 3.16 -13.41
N ILE A 34 -11.04 4.18 -12.55
CA ILE A 34 -11.96 4.25 -11.40
C ILE A 34 -13.42 4.25 -11.90
N GLN A 35 -13.74 5.08 -12.91
CA GLN A 35 -15.07 5.12 -13.53
C GLN A 35 -15.46 3.78 -14.14
N GLU A 36 -14.53 3.13 -14.85
CA GLU A 36 -14.77 1.82 -15.47
C GLU A 36 -15.06 0.76 -14.40
N ALA A 37 -14.23 0.68 -13.35
CA ALA A 37 -14.43 -0.27 -12.25
C ALA A 37 -15.78 -0.06 -11.54
N ALA A 38 -16.14 1.20 -11.29
CA ALA A 38 -17.43 1.54 -10.69
C ALA A 38 -18.61 1.14 -11.56
N ARG A 39 -18.54 1.34 -12.90
CA ARG A 39 -19.56 0.89 -13.86
C ARG A 39 -19.73 -0.63 -13.85
N GLN A 40 -18.67 -1.39 -13.59
CA GLN A 40 -18.69 -2.85 -13.42
C GLN A 40 -19.14 -3.29 -12.01
N GLY A 41 -19.56 -2.35 -11.16
CA GLY A 41 -20.08 -2.60 -9.81
C GLY A 41 -19.03 -2.79 -8.73
N ALA A 42 -17.76 -2.52 -9.01
CA ALA A 42 -16.71 -2.60 -7.99
C ALA A 42 -16.94 -1.57 -6.87
N LYS A 43 -16.67 -1.97 -5.64
CA LYS A 43 -16.72 -1.14 -4.43
C LYS A 43 -15.34 -0.74 -3.93
N LEU A 44 -14.30 -1.43 -4.37
CA LEU A 44 -12.90 -1.11 -4.12
C LEU A 44 -12.11 -1.33 -5.39
N ILE A 45 -11.25 -0.37 -5.73
CA ILE A 45 -10.25 -0.51 -6.79
C ILE A 45 -8.85 -0.28 -6.22
N ALA A 46 -7.90 -1.13 -6.60
CA ALA A 46 -6.51 -1.08 -6.16
C ALA A 46 -5.57 -0.80 -7.33
N PHE A 47 -4.63 0.13 -7.11
CA PHE A 47 -3.61 0.56 -8.06
C PHE A 47 -2.22 0.06 -7.70
N PRO A 48 -1.31 -0.08 -8.69
CA PRO A 48 0.07 -0.54 -8.50
C PRO A 48 0.92 0.37 -7.60
N GLU A 49 2.09 -0.14 -7.20
CA GLU A 49 3.12 0.62 -6.47
C GLU A 49 3.65 1.76 -7.34
N THR A 50 3.84 2.95 -6.73
CA THR A 50 4.31 4.17 -7.42
C THR A 50 3.65 4.40 -8.78
N TRP A 51 2.36 4.05 -8.89
CA TRP A 51 1.57 4.22 -10.10
C TRP A 51 1.66 5.65 -10.64
N ILE A 52 1.65 6.65 -9.77
CA ILE A 52 1.85 8.06 -10.12
C ILE A 52 3.27 8.47 -9.69
N PRO A 53 4.12 8.93 -10.60
CA PRO A 53 4.05 9.01 -12.07
C PRO A 53 4.66 7.80 -12.76
N GLY A 54 4.73 6.66 -12.11
CA GLY A 54 5.37 5.42 -12.55
C GLY A 54 6.58 5.05 -11.71
N TYR A 55 6.97 3.79 -11.75
CA TYR A 55 8.13 3.29 -11.03
C TYR A 55 9.43 3.79 -11.69
N PRO A 56 10.46 4.25 -10.94
CA PRO A 56 11.67 4.88 -11.49
C PRO A 56 12.67 3.84 -12.00
N TRP A 57 12.34 3.12 -13.07
CA TRP A 57 13.12 1.99 -13.59
C TRP A 57 14.59 2.30 -13.89
N TRP A 58 14.94 3.57 -14.18
CA TRP A 58 16.35 3.98 -14.43
C TRP A 58 17.30 3.68 -13.27
N ILE A 59 16.80 3.59 -12.03
CA ILE A 59 17.62 3.27 -10.85
C ILE A 59 18.22 1.85 -10.90
N TRP A 60 17.64 0.97 -11.73
CA TRP A 60 18.11 -0.39 -11.95
C TRP A 60 18.95 -0.52 -13.20
N LEU A 61 18.89 0.43 -14.13
CA LEU A 61 19.44 0.35 -15.46
C LEU A 61 20.69 1.21 -15.63
N ASP A 62 20.81 2.27 -14.86
CA ASP A 62 21.85 3.28 -15.00
C ASP A 62 22.70 3.43 -13.72
N SER A 63 23.90 3.97 -13.90
CA SER A 63 24.63 4.55 -12.79
C SER A 63 23.85 5.75 -12.21
N PRO A 64 24.11 6.15 -10.96
CA PRO A 64 23.48 7.35 -10.40
C PRO A 64 23.65 8.59 -11.28
N ALA A 65 24.81 8.76 -11.93
CA ALA A 65 25.06 9.89 -12.85
C ALA A 65 24.21 9.78 -14.13
N GLY A 66 24.05 8.59 -14.71
CA GLY A 66 23.20 8.37 -15.88
C GLY A 66 21.71 8.61 -15.59
N GLY A 67 21.26 8.24 -14.39
CA GLY A 67 19.87 8.42 -13.94
C GLY A 67 19.49 9.88 -13.67
N MET A 68 20.45 10.79 -13.46
CA MET A 68 20.20 12.20 -13.13
C MET A 68 19.30 12.93 -14.13
N GLN A 69 19.33 12.55 -15.39
CA GLN A 69 18.47 13.13 -16.43
C GLN A 69 16.95 12.96 -16.15
N TYR A 70 16.56 11.98 -15.33
CA TYR A 70 15.17 11.70 -15.00
C TYR A 70 14.73 12.30 -13.65
N VAL A 71 15.68 12.60 -12.76
CA VAL A 71 15.42 12.93 -11.35
C VAL A 71 14.53 14.16 -11.22
N GLN A 72 14.85 15.25 -11.91
CA GLN A 72 14.05 16.48 -11.82
C GLN A 72 12.64 16.24 -12.33
N ARG A 73 12.49 15.64 -13.52
CA ARG A 73 11.17 15.35 -14.11
C ARG A 73 10.34 14.43 -13.23
N TYR A 74 10.97 13.43 -12.60
CA TYR A 74 10.30 12.53 -11.68
C TYR A 74 9.78 13.27 -10.44
N HIS A 75 10.64 14.09 -9.84
CA HIS A 75 10.30 14.90 -8.68
C HIS A 75 9.16 15.88 -8.98
N ASP A 76 9.19 16.54 -10.15
CA ASP A 76 8.17 17.51 -10.55
C ASP A 76 6.81 16.85 -10.83
N ASN A 77 6.80 15.57 -11.23
CA ASN A 77 5.61 14.79 -11.49
C ASN A 77 5.20 13.86 -10.34
N SER A 78 5.89 13.90 -9.20
CA SER A 78 5.48 13.19 -7.98
C SER A 78 4.34 13.91 -7.27
N LEU A 79 3.43 13.16 -6.66
CA LEU A 79 2.18 13.64 -6.09
C LEU A 79 2.40 14.26 -4.70
N VAL A 80 1.85 15.45 -4.48
CA VAL A 80 1.80 16.09 -3.16
C VAL A 80 0.47 15.77 -2.49
N VAL A 81 0.50 15.22 -1.28
CA VAL A 81 -0.70 14.96 -0.48
C VAL A 81 -1.43 16.27 -0.19
N GLY A 82 -2.74 16.32 -0.45
CA GLY A 82 -3.56 17.53 -0.30
C GLY A 82 -3.42 18.56 -1.43
N SER A 83 -2.68 18.27 -2.50
CA SER A 83 -2.62 19.11 -3.69
C SER A 83 -3.93 19.02 -4.50
N PRO A 84 -4.17 19.97 -5.43
CA PRO A 84 -5.30 19.88 -6.35
C PRO A 84 -5.34 18.57 -7.15
N GLU A 85 -4.18 18.03 -7.50
CA GLU A 85 -4.03 16.76 -8.20
C GLU A 85 -4.45 15.57 -7.32
N PHE A 86 -4.09 15.60 -6.04
CA PHE A 86 -4.51 14.60 -5.05
C PHE A 86 -6.02 14.66 -4.81
N GLU A 87 -6.59 15.87 -4.72
CA GLU A 87 -8.03 16.10 -4.55
C GLU A 87 -8.86 15.60 -5.76
N ARG A 88 -8.32 15.61 -6.97
CA ARG A 88 -8.98 15.01 -8.15
C ARG A 88 -9.22 13.52 -7.99
N LEU A 89 -8.32 12.79 -7.32
CA LEU A 89 -8.50 11.37 -7.02
C LEU A 89 -9.59 11.16 -5.96
N ALA A 90 -9.58 11.98 -4.90
CA ALA A 90 -10.61 11.99 -3.87
C ALA A 90 -12.00 12.32 -4.47
N GLN A 91 -12.06 13.29 -5.37
CA GLN A 91 -13.28 13.64 -6.08
C GLN A 91 -13.79 12.49 -6.97
N ALA A 92 -12.90 11.79 -7.66
CA ALA A 92 -13.28 10.61 -8.46
C ALA A 92 -13.86 9.49 -7.60
N ALA A 93 -13.25 9.20 -6.45
CA ALA A 93 -13.76 8.23 -5.48
C ALA A 93 -15.20 8.58 -5.04
N ARG A 94 -15.47 9.85 -4.72
CA ARG A 94 -16.79 10.35 -4.35
C ARG A 94 -17.79 10.33 -5.52
N GLU A 95 -17.39 10.79 -6.70
CA GLU A 95 -18.26 10.87 -7.87
C GLU A 95 -18.76 9.48 -8.29
N PHE A 96 -17.85 8.51 -8.30
CA PHE A 96 -18.17 7.14 -8.73
C PHE A 96 -18.55 6.22 -7.56
N ARG A 97 -18.57 6.71 -6.32
CA ARG A 97 -18.94 5.97 -5.10
C ARG A 97 -18.19 4.65 -4.95
N ILE A 98 -16.87 4.71 -5.06
CA ILE A 98 -15.96 3.57 -5.01
C ILE A 98 -14.76 3.90 -4.12
N TRP A 99 -14.37 2.96 -3.27
CA TRP A 99 -13.12 3.05 -2.51
C TRP A 99 -11.92 2.93 -3.45
N VAL A 100 -10.89 3.73 -3.22
CA VAL A 100 -9.69 3.75 -4.07
C VAL A 100 -8.45 3.59 -3.21
N ALA A 101 -7.70 2.52 -3.47
CA ALA A 101 -6.35 2.31 -2.93
C ALA A 101 -5.33 2.68 -4.02
N MET A 102 -4.64 3.81 -3.84
CA MET A 102 -3.78 4.42 -4.85
C MET A 102 -2.31 4.36 -4.44
N GLY A 103 -1.44 3.79 -5.29
CA GLY A 103 0.01 3.86 -5.12
C GLY A 103 0.61 5.08 -5.83
N TYR A 104 1.56 5.77 -5.22
CA TYR A 104 2.18 6.96 -5.80
C TYR A 104 3.58 7.23 -5.25
N SER A 105 4.38 7.99 -6.00
CA SER A 105 5.55 8.68 -5.47
C SER A 105 5.06 9.93 -4.76
N GLU A 106 5.17 9.96 -3.44
CA GLU A 106 4.83 11.12 -2.62
C GLU A 106 5.97 12.13 -2.66
N LYS A 107 5.63 13.40 -2.90
CA LYS A 107 6.55 14.52 -2.75
C LYS A 107 6.20 15.30 -1.49
N ASP A 108 7.12 15.30 -0.52
CA ASP A 108 7.03 16.04 0.74
C ASP A 108 8.22 16.99 0.84
N GLY A 109 7.99 18.27 0.53
CA GLY A 109 9.05 19.26 0.37
C GLY A 109 10.03 18.86 -0.73
N GLY A 110 11.29 18.65 -0.37
CA GLY A 110 12.36 18.19 -1.27
C GLY A 110 12.58 16.69 -1.30
N SER A 111 11.81 15.91 -0.56
CA SER A 111 11.98 14.44 -0.41
C SER A 111 10.88 13.67 -1.11
N LEU A 112 11.22 12.46 -1.57
CA LEU A 112 10.26 11.53 -2.17
C LEU A 112 10.09 10.29 -1.30
N TYR A 113 8.87 9.73 -1.30
CA TYR A 113 8.52 8.50 -0.59
C TYR A 113 7.64 7.62 -1.48
N MET A 114 7.71 6.31 -1.28
CA MET A 114 6.78 5.39 -1.93
C MET A 114 5.51 5.35 -1.09
N GLY A 115 4.47 6.05 -1.56
CA GLY A 115 3.23 6.27 -0.84
C GLY A 115 2.08 5.38 -1.31
N GLN A 116 1.14 5.14 -0.41
CA GLN A 116 -0.20 4.63 -0.72
C GLN A 116 -1.24 5.49 -0.01
N ALA A 117 -2.38 5.74 -0.67
CA ALA A 117 -3.53 6.41 -0.08
C ALA A 117 -4.78 5.54 -0.22
N LEU A 118 -5.62 5.52 0.81
CA LEU A 118 -6.96 4.94 0.78
C LEU A 118 -7.98 6.08 0.85
N PHE A 119 -8.79 6.20 -0.20
CA PHE A 119 -9.93 7.10 -0.26
C PHE A 119 -11.21 6.30 -0.05
N ASP A 120 -12.15 6.83 0.73
CA ASP A 120 -13.48 6.25 0.84
C ASP A 120 -14.40 6.67 -0.33
N ASP A 121 -15.58 6.08 -0.40
CA ASP A 121 -16.57 6.36 -1.44
C ASP A 121 -17.30 7.72 -1.28
N GLN A 122 -16.92 8.51 -0.27
CA GLN A 122 -17.32 9.90 -0.06
C GLN A 122 -16.19 10.87 -0.46
N GLY A 123 -15.01 10.35 -0.83
CA GLY A 123 -13.82 11.11 -1.18
C GLY A 123 -13.01 11.59 0.02
N ASN A 124 -13.24 11.03 1.21
CA ASN A 124 -12.38 11.32 2.34
C ASN A 124 -11.09 10.50 2.27
N VAL A 125 -9.98 11.11 2.67
CA VAL A 125 -8.70 10.42 2.84
C VAL A 125 -8.73 9.65 4.15
N VAL A 126 -8.88 8.32 4.07
CA VAL A 126 -8.93 7.44 5.25
C VAL A 126 -7.55 7.21 5.83
N LYS A 127 -6.56 7.03 4.94
CA LYS A 127 -5.16 6.81 5.32
C LYS A 127 -4.25 7.21 4.17
N THR A 128 -3.16 7.88 4.51
CA THR A 128 -1.93 7.90 3.71
C THR A 128 -0.86 7.12 4.47
N ARG A 129 -0.04 6.38 3.76
CA ARG A 129 1.11 5.67 4.33
C ARG A 129 2.31 5.76 3.41
N ARG A 130 3.50 5.57 3.96
CA ARG A 130 4.77 5.41 3.26
C ARG A 130 5.27 3.97 3.37
N LYS A 131 5.91 3.44 2.34
CA LYS A 131 6.64 2.16 2.40
C LYS A 131 7.65 2.22 3.52
N LEU A 132 7.60 1.24 4.42
CA LEU A 132 8.41 1.26 5.64
C LEU A 132 9.91 1.32 5.32
N LYS A 133 10.35 0.53 4.33
CA LYS A 133 11.74 0.48 3.86
C LYS A 133 11.80 0.31 2.36
N PRO A 134 12.27 1.29 1.59
CA PRO A 134 12.53 1.12 0.16
C PRO A 134 13.53 -0.02 -0.08
N THR A 135 13.29 -0.78 -1.16
CA THR A 135 14.04 -2.00 -1.47
C THR A 135 15.28 -1.67 -2.29
N HIS A 136 16.44 -2.17 -1.87
CA HIS A 136 17.70 -2.11 -2.64
C HIS A 136 18.00 -0.69 -3.18
N VAL A 137 18.02 -0.50 -4.50
CA VAL A 137 18.33 0.79 -5.15
C VAL A 137 17.21 1.84 -5.02
N GLU A 138 16.01 1.47 -4.64
CA GLU A 138 14.93 2.43 -4.34
C GLU A 138 15.37 3.46 -3.28
N ARG A 139 16.29 3.08 -2.38
CA ARG A 139 16.89 3.96 -1.34
C ARG A 139 17.70 5.12 -1.91
N THR A 140 18.03 5.10 -3.20
CA THR A 140 18.70 6.23 -3.87
C THR A 140 17.74 7.35 -4.23
N VAL A 141 16.41 7.08 -4.18
CA VAL A 141 15.35 8.02 -4.55
C VAL A 141 14.42 8.30 -3.37
N PHE A 142 14.06 7.27 -2.60
CA PHE A 142 12.98 7.35 -1.62
C PHE A 142 13.45 7.27 -0.18
N GLY A 143 12.81 8.08 0.66
CA GLY A 143 12.89 7.99 2.12
C GLY A 143 12.02 6.86 2.68
N GLU A 144 12.10 6.67 3.99
CA GLU A 144 11.46 5.58 4.75
C GLU A 144 10.19 6.05 5.44
N GLY A 145 9.22 5.12 5.59
CA GLY A 145 8.09 5.27 6.49
C GLY A 145 8.44 4.92 7.93
N ASP A 146 7.45 4.92 8.81
CA ASP A 146 7.61 4.55 10.22
C ASP A 146 6.54 3.53 10.69
N GLY A 147 6.54 3.20 11.97
CA GLY A 147 5.62 2.18 12.49
C GLY A 147 4.13 2.57 12.46
N THR A 148 3.80 3.85 12.23
CA THR A 148 2.42 4.30 12.02
C THR A 148 1.88 3.89 10.65
N ASP A 149 2.78 3.54 9.72
CA ASP A 149 2.45 3.09 8.36
C ASP A 149 2.01 1.63 8.31
N LEU A 150 2.28 0.83 9.35
CA LEU A 150 1.77 -0.53 9.51
C LEU A 150 0.40 -0.49 10.20
N ALA A 151 -0.62 -0.02 9.49
CA ALA A 151 -1.96 0.19 9.99
C ALA A 151 -3.03 -0.49 9.12
N VAL A 152 -4.00 -1.12 9.78
CA VAL A 152 -5.22 -1.62 9.17
C VAL A 152 -6.37 -0.70 9.57
N MET A 153 -7.12 -0.24 8.57
CA MET A 153 -8.19 0.75 8.76
C MET A 153 -9.55 0.06 8.84
N GLN A 154 -10.31 0.34 9.89
CA GLN A 154 -11.71 -0.06 9.96
C GLN A 154 -12.53 0.80 8.99
N THR A 155 -13.22 0.17 8.06
CA THR A 155 -13.97 0.85 6.99
C THR A 155 -15.37 0.27 6.82
N GLY A 156 -16.18 0.95 6.02
CA GLY A 156 -17.53 0.47 5.67
C GLY A 156 -17.54 -0.80 4.78
N ILE A 157 -16.39 -1.16 4.20
CA ILE A 157 -16.25 -2.36 3.34
C ILE A 157 -15.49 -3.50 4.02
N GLY A 158 -15.06 -3.33 5.27
CA GLY A 158 -14.23 -4.26 6.04
C GLY A 158 -12.95 -3.61 6.55
N ASN A 159 -12.09 -4.37 7.21
CA ASN A 159 -10.79 -3.88 7.68
C ASN A 159 -9.77 -3.96 6.54
N VAL A 160 -9.31 -2.80 6.07
CA VAL A 160 -8.44 -2.68 4.90
C VAL A 160 -7.01 -2.33 5.30
N GLY A 161 -6.05 -3.10 4.83
CA GLY A 161 -4.62 -2.81 4.94
C GLY A 161 -3.94 -2.73 3.58
N MET A 162 -2.75 -2.14 3.56
CA MET A 162 -1.98 -1.92 2.33
C MET A 162 -0.49 -2.07 2.60
N LEU A 163 0.23 -2.76 1.71
CA LEU A 163 1.69 -2.84 1.68
C LEU A 163 2.20 -2.74 0.24
N CYS A 164 3.49 -2.40 0.10
CA CYS A 164 4.16 -2.28 -1.18
C CYS A 164 5.19 -3.39 -1.39
N CYS A 165 5.13 -4.08 -2.53
CA CYS A 165 6.20 -4.92 -3.08
C CYS A 165 6.82 -5.87 -2.02
N TRP A 166 8.12 -5.79 -1.77
CA TRP A 166 8.85 -6.67 -0.85
C TRP A 166 8.61 -6.40 0.64
N GLU A 167 7.73 -5.49 1.01
CA GLU A 167 7.17 -5.50 2.37
C GLU A 167 6.48 -6.85 2.65
N HIS A 168 5.98 -7.54 1.59
CA HIS A 168 5.40 -8.88 1.67
C HIS A 168 6.44 -9.99 1.95
N LEU A 169 7.73 -9.70 1.86
CA LEU A 169 8.81 -10.61 2.26
C LEU A 169 9.33 -10.31 3.69
N GLN A 170 8.70 -9.38 4.41
CA GLN A 170 9.04 -9.02 5.79
C GLN A 170 8.08 -9.71 6.77
N PRO A 171 8.46 -10.84 7.41
CA PRO A 171 7.54 -11.63 8.23
C PRO A 171 6.92 -10.84 9.37
N LEU A 172 7.70 -9.96 10.04
CA LEU A 172 7.21 -9.18 11.17
C LEU A 172 6.25 -8.06 10.72
N SER A 173 6.49 -7.43 9.57
CA SER A 173 5.56 -6.44 9.00
C SER A 173 4.23 -7.07 8.63
N LYS A 174 4.25 -8.24 8.00
CA LYS A 174 3.04 -9.02 7.68
C LYS A 174 2.28 -9.37 8.97
N TYR A 175 2.97 -9.90 9.97
CA TYR A 175 2.35 -10.26 11.25
C TYR A 175 1.73 -9.04 11.95
N ALA A 176 2.38 -7.87 11.87
CA ALA A 176 1.81 -6.63 12.40
C ALA A 176 0.47 -6.27 11.75
N MET A 177 0.30 -6.53 10.45
CA MET A 177 -0.96 -6.31 9.73
C MET A 177 -2.00 -7.37 10.13
N TYR A 178 -1.66 -8.66 10.11
CA TYR A 178 -2.56 -9.76 10.48
C TYR A 178 -3.16 -9.59 11.87
N ALA A 179 -2.33 -9.19 12.85
CA ALA A 179 -2.72 -9.01 14.25
C ALA A 179 -3.73 -7.86 14.46
N GLN A 180 -3.96 -7.01 13.46
CA GLN A 180 -4.96 -5.94 13.49
C GLN A 180 -6.31 -6.37 12.86
N ASN A 181 -6.53 -7.68 12.67
CA ASN A 181 -7.74 -8.24 12.08
C ASN A 181 -8.01 -7.74 10.65
N GLU A 182 -6.98 -7.75 9.81
CA GLU A 182 -7.10 -7.40 8.40
C GLU A 182 -8.04 -8.35 7.68
N GLN A 183 -8.92 -7.82 6.82
CA GLN A 183 -9.89 -8.59 6.05
C GLN A 183 -9.67 -8.46 4.54
N ILE A 184 -9.23 -7.28 4.10
CA ILE A 184 -8.89 -6.99 2.71
C ILE A 184 -7.51 -6.35 2.70
N HIS A 185 -6.60 -6.92 1.95
CA HIS A 185 -5.23 -6.43 1.78
C HIS A 185 -4.98 -5.96 0.35
N VAL A 186 -4.33 -4.82 0.20
CA VAL A 186 -3.86 -4.33 -1.10
C VAL A 186 -2.34 -4.49 -1.16
N ALA A 187 -1.90 -5.43 -1.99
CA ALA A 187 -0.51 -5.73 -2.25
C ALA A 187 -0.09 -5.01 -3.55
N SER A 188 0.33 -3.75 -3.46
CA SER A 188 0.73 -2.97 -4.63
C SER A 188 2.11 -3.39 -5.13
N TRP A 189 2.20 -3.76 -6.41
CA TRP A 189 3.43 -4.21 -7.07
C TRP A 189 3.82 -3.29 -8.23
N PRO A 190 5.13 -3.15 -8.54
CA PRO A 190 5.57 -2.62 -9.83
C PRO A 190 5.35 -3.67 -10.93
N SER A 191 5.87 -3.42 -12.14
CA SER A 191 5.93 -4.44 -13.19
C SER A 191 6.96 -5.53 -12.85
N PHE A 192 6.70 -6.77 -13.26
CA PHE A 192 7.66 -7.88 -13.17
C PHE A 192 8.49 -8.06 -14.45
N SER A 193 8.90 -6.94 -15.03
CA SER A 193 9.65 -6.88 -16.30
C SER A 193 11.16 -6.87 -16.13
N LEU A 194 11.66 -6.60 -14.91
CA LEU A 194 13.09 -6.40 -14.66
C LEU A 194 13.84 -7.72 -14.54
N TYR A 195 15.00 -7.81 -15.21
CA TYR A 195 15.96 -8.92 -15.13
C TYR A 195 15.32 -10.30 -15.35
N ARG A 196 14.34 -10.39 -16.27
CA ARG A 196 13.66 -11.65 -16.60
C ARG A 196 14.66 -12.71 -17.05
N GLY A 197 14.58 -13.89 -16.43
CA GLY A 197 15.54 -14.98 -16.68
C GLY A 197 16.89 -14.87 -16.00
N ALA A 198 17.26 -13.70 -15.45
CA ALA A 198 18.51 -13.49 -14.73
C ALA A 198 18.35 -13.43 -13.20
N ALA A 199 17.22 -12.87 -12.72
CA ALA A 199 16.95 -12.74 -11.29
C ALA A 199 15.55 -13.28 -10.97
N TYR A 200 15.46 -14.57 -10.65
CA TYR A 200 14.18 -15.24 -10.31
C TYR A 200 13.40 -14.52 -9.22
N ALA A 201 14.09 -13.98 -8.21
CA ALA A 201 13.45 -13.27 -7.11
C ALA A 201 12.71 -11.98 -7.51
N LEU A 202 13.02 -11.40 -8.68
CA LEU A 202 12.31 -10.24 -9.22
C LEU A 202 11.18 -10.65 -10.19
N GLY A 203 11.06 -11.94 -10.49
CA GLY A 203 10.04 -12.49 -11.38
C GLY A 203 8.66 -12.61 -10.72
N PRO A 204 7.63 -12.84 -11.55
CA PRO A 204 6.25 -12.93 -11.08
C PRO A 204 5.99 -14.15 -10.19
N GLU A 205 6.74 -15.23 -10.36
CA GLU A 205 6.52 -16.49 -9.65
C GLU A 205 6.67 -16.31 -8.14
N LEU A 206 7.81 -15.76 -7.69
CA LEU A 206 8.06 -15.52 -6.26
C LEU A 206 7.13 -14.44 -5.71
N ASN A 207 6.92 -13.36 -6.45
CA ASN A 207 6.17 -12.21 -5.94
C ASN A 207 4.65 -12.46 -5.92
N ASN A 208 4.11 -13.24 -6.88
CA ASN A 208 2.75 -13.75 -6.78
C ASN A 208 2.59 -14.77 -5.65
N ALA A 209 3.58 -15.66 -5.46
CA ALA A 209 3.58 -16.58 -4.33
C ALA A 209 3.61 -15.82 -2.98
N ALA A 210 4.34 -14.71 -2.87
CA ALA A 210 4.33 -13.87 -1.67
C ALA A 210 2.95 -13.27 -1.39
N SER A 211 2.24 -12.77 -2.42
CA SER A 211 0.88 -12.26 -2.31
C SER A 211 -0.13 -13.37 -1.96
N GLN A 212 0.01 -14.53 -2.59
CA GLN A 212 -0.82 -15.70 -2.32
C GLN A 212 -0.62 -16.22 -0.88
N LEU A 213 0.64 -16.32 -0.46
CA LEU A 213 0.96 -16.72 0.91
C LEU A 213 0.48 -15.70 1.94
N TYR A 214 0.53 -14.40 1.61
CA TYR A 214 -0.06 -13.37 2.46
C TYR A 214 -1.54 -13.62 2.72
N ALA A 215 -2.32 -13.96 1.67
CA ALA A 215 -3.73 -14.28 1.81
C ALA A 215 -3.96 -15.49 2.74
N ALA A 216 -3.16 -16.54 2.57
CA ALA A 216 -3.28 -17.77 3.37
C ALA A 216 -2.81 -17.58 4.83
N GLU A 217 -1.71 -16.86 5.08
CA GLU A 217 -1.20 -16.56 6.42
C GLU A 217 -2.10 -15.57 7.18
N GLY A 218 -2.52 -14.50 6.50
CA GLY A 218 -3.39 -13.46 7.07
C GLY A 218 -4.86 -13.85 7.12
N GLN A 219 -5.23 -14.87 6.34
CA GLN A 219 -6.61 -15.32 6.16
C GLN A 219 -7.53 -14.15 5.77
N CYS A 220 -7.07 -13.38 4.80
CA CYS A 220 -7.72 -12.20 4.27
C CYS A 220 -7.75 -12.26 2.73
N PHE A 221 -8.62 -11.48 2.12
CA PHE A 221 -8.60 -11.29 0.66
C PHE A 221 -7.41 -10.40 0.30
N VAL A 222 -6.69 -10.74 -0.78
CA VAL A 222 -5.56 -9.95 -1.28
C VAL A 222 -5.82 -9.50 -2.71
N LEU A 223 -5.77 -8.19 -2.94
CA LEU A 223 -5.75 -7.58 -4.24
C LEU A 223 -4.30 -7.22 -4.57
N ALA A 224 -3.72 -7.86 -5.56
CA ALA A 224 -2.32 -7.66 -5.97
C ALA A 224 -2.24 -7.00 -7.36
N PRO A 225 -2.53 -5.68 -7.48
CA PRO A 225 -2.36 -4.95 -8.72
C PRO A 225 -0.89 -4.86 -9.10
N SER A 226 -0.57 -4.97 -10.38
CA SER A 226 0.78 -4.80 -10.91
C SER A 226 0.79 -3.85 -12.12
N ALA A 227 1.82 -3.00 -12.19
CA ALA A 227 2.02 -2.12 -13.32
C ALA A 227 2.54 -2.87 -14.56
N LEU A 228 2.51 -2.19 -15.70
CA LEU A 228 3.17 -2.59 -16.94
C LEU A 228 4.32 -1.64 -17.26
N VAL A 229 5.34 -2.15 -17.93
CA VAL A 229 6.27 -1.33 -18.70
C VAL A 229 5.70 -1.17 -20.12
N SER A 230 5.24 0.04 -20.46
CA SER A 230 4.74 0.31 -21.81
C SER A 230 5.89 0.35 -22.84
N LYS A 231 5.53 0.29 -24.12
CA LYS A 231 6.52 0.41 -25.21
C LYS A 231 7.20 1.78 -25.19
N GLU A 232 6.48 2.83 -24.83
CA GLU A 232 6.99 4.21 -24.72
C GLU A 232 7.96 4.33 -23.55
N MET A 233 7.62 3.77 -22.38
CA MET A 233 8.53 3.69 -21.24
C MET A 233 9.82 2.95 -21.60
N HIS A 234 9.69 1.78 -22.21
CA HIS A 234 10.81 0.98 -22.65
C HIS A 234 11.70 1.74 -23.65
N ALA A 235 11.11 2.38 -24.66
CA ALA A 235 11.86 3.17 -25.64
C ALA A 235 12.60 4.37 -25.01
N MET A 236 11.99 5.02 -24.01
CA MET A 236 12.60 6.14 -23.29
C MET A 236 13.79 5.69 -22.44
N LEU A 237 13.67 4.56 -21.74
CA LEU A 237 14.64 4.10 -20.74
C LEU A 237 15.73 3.21 -21.33
N CYS A 238 15.40 2.38 -22.31
CA CYS A 238 16.28 1.36 -22.87
C CYS A 238 16.98 1.85 -24.15
N THR A 239 17.93 2.77 -23.97
CA THR A 239 18.65 3.43 -25.06
C THR A 239 19.75 2.58 -25.70
N ASP A 240 20.14 1.49 -25.06
CA ASP A 240 21.16 0.54 -25.55
C ASP A 240 20.68 -0.92 -25.41
N GLU A 241 21.45 -1.84 -25.98
CA GLU A 241 21.07 -3.25 -26.04
C GLU A 241 21.04 -3.92 -24.66
N LEU A 242 21.97 -3.56 -23.78
CA LEU A 242 22.00 -4.12 -22.43
C LEU A 242 20.72 -3.76 -21.65
N LYS A 243 20.33 -2.49 -21.69
CA LYS A 243 19.10 -2.03 -21.02
C LYS A 243 17.85 -2.71 -21.60
N ARG A 244 17.80 -2.93 -22.92
CA ARG A 244 16.71 -3.67 -23.57
C ARG A 244 16.59 -5.11 -23.11
N GLN A 245 17.70 -5.75 -22.75
CA GLN A 245 17.71 -7.11 -22.18
C GLN A 245 17.35 -7.11 -20.70
N LEU A 246 17.65 -6.03 -19.96
CA LEU A 246 17.42 -5.93 -18.52
C LEU A 246 16.00 -5.54 -18.15
N LEU A 247 15.31 -4.72 -18.95
CA LEU A 247 13.93 -4.31 -18.73
C LEU A 247 13.11 -4.63 -19.97
N LEU A 248 12.11 -5.49 -19.84
CA LEU A 248 11.25 -5.89 -20.95
C LEU A 248 9.93 -5.09 -20.93
N PRO A 249 9.26 -4.88 -22.08
CA PRO A 249 7.87 -4.41 -22.09
C PRO A 249 6.93 -5.43 -21.43
N GLY A 250 5.80 -4.97 -20.89
CA GLY A 250 4.80 -5.84 -20.24
C GLY A 250 5.08 -6.04 -18.76
N GLY A 251 5.11 -7.28 -18.30
CA GLY A 251 5.34 -7.66 -16.89
C GLY A 251 4.15 -7.48 -15.98
N GLY A 252 2.93 -7.54 -16.53
CA GLY A 252 1.68 -7.49 -15.78
C GLY A 252 1.26 -8.87 -15.27
N PHE A 253 1.13 -9.00 -13.96
CA PHE A 253 0.72 -10.24 -13.30
C PHE A 253 -0.27 -9.99 -12.17
N THR A 254 -1.22 -9.10 -12.40
CA THR A 254 -2.27 -8.76 -11.44
C THR A 254 -3.07 -10.00 -11.04
N ARG A 255 -3.29 -10.16 -9.73
CA ARG A 255 -4.02 -11.28 -9.13
C ARG A 255 -4.92 -10.81 -7.99
N ILE A 256 -5.96 -11.60 -7.72
CA ILE A 256 -6.76 -11.49 -6.50
C ILE A 256 -6.78 -12.87 -5.86
N TYR A 257 -6.64 -12.93 -4.53
CA TYR A 257 -6.62 -14.19 -3.78
C TYR A 257 -7.67 -14.17 -2.68
N ALA A 258 -8.29 -15.35 -2.47
CA ALA A 258 -9.19 -15.62 -1.34
C ALA A 258 -8.40 -15.90 -0.05
N PRO A 259 -9.07 -15.90 1.13
CA PRO A 259 -8.42 -16.13 2.43
C PRO A 259 -7.73 -17.51 2.59
N ASP A 260 -8.00 -18.46 1.74
CA ASP A 260 -7.33 -19.76 1.67
C ASP A 260 -6.16 -19.79 0.67
N GLY A 261 -5.85 -18.66 0.04
CA GLY A 261 -4.83 -18.52 -1.00
C GLY A 261 -5.28 -18.93 -2.40
N SER A 262 -6.53 -19.31 -2.60
CA SER A 262 -7.04 -19.66 -3.93
C SER A 262 -7.16 -18.40 -4.82
N PRO A 263 -6.82 -18.48 -6.13
CA PRO A 263 -6.94 -17.36 -7.04
C PRO A 263 -8.41 -17.06 -7.36
N LEU A 264 -8.74 -15.78 -7.48
CA LEU A 264 -10.05 -15.27 -7.86
C LEU A 264 -9.95 -14.39 -9.12
N GLY A 265 -11.04 -14.38 -9.90
CA GLY A 265 -11.14 -13.60 -11.13
C GLY A 265 -10.34 -14.18 -12.29
N GLU A 266 -10.53 -13.57 -13.46
CA GLU A 266 -9.81 -13.96 -14.68
C GLU A 266 -8.50 -13.20 -14.79
N THR A 267 -7.45 -13.89 -15.21
CA THR A 267 -6.13 -13.30 -15.40
C THR A 267 -6.05 -12.58 -16.74
N ILE A 268 -5.28 -11.48 -16.77
CA ILE A 268 -5.00 -10.72 -17.98
C ILE A 268 -3.65 -11.16 -18.53
N PRO A 269 -3.47 -11.29 -19.86
CA PRO A 269 -2.17 -11.56 -20.47
C PRO A 269 -1.11 -10.53 -20.03
N GLU A 270 0.13 -10.97 -19.88
CA GLU A 270 1.26 -10.20 -19.32
C GLU A 270 1.46 -8.81 -19.96
N GLY A 271 1.24 -8.71 -21.26
CA GLY A 271 1.47 -7.48 -22.03
C GLY A 271 0.24 -6.61 -22.23
N GLU A 272 -0.91 -6.98 -21.68
CA GLU A 272 -2.20 -6.32 -21.92
C GLU A 272 -2.66 -5.51 -20.70
N GLU A 273 -3.27 -4.35 -20.96
CA GLU A 273 -3.93 -3.56 -19.93
C GLU A 273 -5.33 -4.07 -19.65
N GLY A 274 -5.76 -3.98 -18.40
CA GLY A 274 -7.12 -4.34 -18.01
C GLY A 274 -7.34 -4.23 -16.51
N ILE A 275 -8.48 -4.71 -16.06
CA ILE A 275 -8.89 -4.75 -14.66
C ILE A 275 -9.31 -6.17 -14.31
N VAL A 276 -8.68 -6.76 -13.30
CA VAL A 276 -9.09 -8.04 -12.73
C VAL A 276 -10.19 -7.77 -11.72
N TYR A 277 -11.32 -8.46 -11.85
CA TYR A 277 -12.47 -8.35 -10.96
C TYR A 277 -12.67 -9.64 -10.17
N ALA A 278 -13.15 -9.51 -8.92
CA ALA A 278 -13.62 -10.63 -8.14
C ALA A 278 -14.81 -10.21 -7.25
N ASP A 279 -15.76 -11.11 -7.06
CA ASP A 279 -16.80 -10.98 -6.05
C ASP A 279 -16.33 -11.68 -4.77
N ILE A 280 -16.21 -10.95 -3.66
CA ILE A 280 -15.73 -11.46 -2.38
C ILE A 280 -16.83 -11.44 -1.33
N ASP A 281 -16.78 -12.45 -0.43
CA ASP A 281 -17.69 -12.58 0.71
C ASP A 281 -16.84 -12.65 1.99
N LEU A 282 -16.88 -11.61 2.82
CA LEU A 282 -16.09 -11.55 4.05
C LEU A 282 -16.42 -12.68 5.04
N GLY A 283 -17.56 -13.38 4.86
CA GLY A 283 -17.89 -14.59 5.61
C GLY A 283 -16.91 -15.75 5.39
N MET A 284 -16.21 -15.81 4.25
CA MET A 284 -15.18 -16.82 3.98
C MET A 284 -13.99 -16.74 4.94
N ILE A 285 -13.72 -15.56 5.52
CA ILE A 285 -12.63 -15.36 6.47
C ILE A 285 -12.79 -16.23 7.71
N SER A 286 -14.01 -16.34 8.24
CA SER A 286 -14.26 -17.18 9.42
C SER A 286 -14.07 -18.68 9.11
N LEU A 287 -14.34 -19.10 7.88
CA LEU A 287 -14.07 -20.48 7.44
C LEU A 287 -12.57 -20.74 7.35
N ALA A 288 -11.81 -19.83 6.75
CA ALA A 288 -10.35 -19.94 6.68
C ALA A 288 -9.72 -19.94 8.09
N LYS A 289 -10.14 -19.02 8.96
CA LYS A 289 -9.67 -18.92 10.36
C LYS A 289 -10.03 -20.16 11.20
N SER A 290 -11.05 -20.91 10.85
CA SER A 290 -11.39 -22.16 11.55
C SER A 290 -10.35 -23.29 11.33
N ALA A 291 -9.63 -23.26 10.22
CA ALA A 291 -8.57 -24.23 9.90
C ALA A 291 -7.26 -23.86 10.61
N ALA A 292 -6.87 -22.59 10.54
CA ALA A 292 -5.72 -22.01 11.23
C ALA A 292 -5.98 -20.50 11.39
N ASP A 293 -5.46 -19.88 12.44
CA ASP A 293 -5.54 -18.44 12.66
C ASP A 293 -4.21 -17.99 13.28
N PRO A 294 -3.17 -17.78 12.43
CA PRO A 294 -1.80 -17.54 12.91
C PRO A 294 -1.65 -16.32 13.82
N ALA A 295 -2.51 -15.32 13.65
CA ALA A 295 -2.52 -14.13 14.50
C ALA A 295 -3.58 -14.17 15.63
N GLY A 296 -4.41 -15.20 15.67
CA GLY A 296 -5.46 -15.41 16.65
C GLY A 296 -5.25 -16.67 17.50
N HIS A 297 -6.21 -17.61 17.45
CA HIS A 297 -6.19 -18.77 18.35
C HIS A 297 -5.11 -19.82 18.05
N TYR A 298 -4.43 -19.75 16.90
CA TYR A 298 -3.24 -20.58 16.60
C TYR A 298 -1.92 -19.90 17.02
N SER A 299 -1.97 -18.65 17.47
CA SER A 299 -0.80 -17.93 17.98
C SER A 299 -0.44 -18.37 19.39
N ARG A 300 0.83 -18.20 19.77
CA ARG A 300 1.38 -18.49 21.11
C ARG A 300 2.07 -17.23 21.66
N PRO A 301 1.32 -16.20 22.07
CA PRO A 301 1.88 -14.93 22.56
C PRO A 301 2.66 -15.07 23.87
N ASP A 302 2.53 -16.21 24.55
CA ASP A 302 3.33 -16.61 25.68
C ASP A 302 4.75 -17.09 25.28
N VAL A 303 4.95 -17.50 24.01
CA VAL A 303 6.22 -17.99 23.45
C VAL A 303 6.87 -16.94 22.54
N THR A 304 6.09 -16.40 21.58
CA THR A 304 6.57 -15.41 20.62
C THR A 304 5.65 -14.21 20.60
N ARG A 305 6.24 -13.01 20.62
CA ARG A 305 5.50 -11.75 20.68
C ARG A 305 6.16 -10.69 19.81
N LEU A 306 5.36 -10.01 18.98
CA LEU A 306 5.77 -8.83 18.23
C LEU A 306 5.71 -7.58 19.11
N LEU A 307 6.79 -6.80 19.14
CA LEU A 307 6.80 -5.43 19.64
C LEU A 307 6.73 -4.49 18.43
N LEU A 308 5.68 -3.69 18.35
CA LEU A 308 5.48 -2.70 17.30
C LEU A 308 5.58 -1.30 17.89
N ASN A 309 6.59 -0.54 17.44
CA ASN A 309 6.70 0.88 17.78
C ASN A 309 5.84 1.70 16.80
N LYS A 310 4.81 2.35 17.29
CA LYS A 310 3.92 3.27 16.55
C LYS A 310 4.16 4.76 16.88
N THR A 311 5.30 5.09 17.48
CA THR A 311 5.70 6.50 17.63
C THR A 311 5.99 7.09 16.26
N PRO A 312 5.36 8.23 15.89
CA PRO A 312 5.69 8.90 14.64
C PRO A 312 7.18 9.26 14.54
N GLY A 313 7.74 9.04 13.35
CA GLY A 313 9.14 9.34 13.04
C GLY A 313 9.36 10.81 12.68
N ASP A 314 8.89 11.74 13.50
CA ASP A 314 9.00 13.18 13.26
C ASP A 314 10.46 13.62 13.15
N ARG A 315 10.82 14.31 12.06
CA ARG A 315 12.20 14.83 11.84
C ARG A 315 12.58 15.89 12.86
N VAL A 316 11.60 16.60 13.40
CA VAL A 316 11.79 17.67 14.38
C VAL A 316 10.74 17.55 15.48
N VAL A 317 11.17 17.26 16.67
CA VAL A 317 10.34 17.34 17.86
C VAL A 317 10.68 18.66 18.58
N SER A 318 9.75 19.62 18.52
CA SER A 318 9.92 20.89 19.24
C SER A 318 9.70 20.66 20.73
N GLN A 319 10.78 20.76 21.52
CA GLN A 319 10.64 20.83 22.97
C GLN A 319 10.28 22.29 23.33
N LEU A 320 9.03 22.51 23.70
CA LEU A 320 8.69 23.77 24.36
C LEU A 320 9.52 23.86 25.67
N PRO A 321 10.13 25.02 25.98
CA PRO A 321 10.75 25.21 27.28
C PRO A 321 9.72 24.84 28.35
N LYS A 322 10.07 23.99 29.32
CA LYS A 322 9.23 23.78 30.49
C LYS A 322 8.92 25.18 31.02
N ALA A 323 7.65 25.57 31.04
CA ALA A 323 7.25 26.80 31.69
C ALA A 323 7.89 26.76 33.09
N ALA A 324 8.68 27.78 33.42
CA ALA A 324 9.22 27.92 34.75
C ALA A 324 7.99 27.91 35.68
N VAL A 325 7.89 26.86 36.50
CA VAL A 325 6.90 26.85 37.56
C VAL A 325 7.32 27.97 38.48
N VAL A 326 6.73 29.14 38.30
CA VAL A 326 6.80 30.20 39.30
C VAL A 326 6.03 29.63 40.46
N SER A 327 6.75 29.11 41.46
CA SER A 327 6.18 28.83 42.75
C SER A 327 5.76 30.16 43.36
N LEU A 328 4.53 30.55 43.17
CA LEU A 328 3.89 31.49 44.04
C LEU A 328 3.84 30.82 45.42
N GLY A 329 4.70 31.27 46.30
CA GLY A 329 4.67 30.85 47.68
C GLY A 329 3.31 31.25 48.29
N ASP A 330 2.47 30.23 48.48
CA ASP A 330 1.36 30.31 49.38
C ASP A 330 1.47 29.13 50.32
N GLU A 331 1.66 29.46 51.57
CA GLU A 331 1.56 28.53 52.69
C GLU A 331 0.15 27.94 52.70
N VAL A 332 0.00 26.70 52.20
CA VAL A 332 -1.17 25.90 52.45
C VAL A 332 -0.88 24.97 53.62
N HIS A 333 -1.47 25.27 54.75
CA HIS A 333 -1.51 24.39 55.89
C HIS A 333 -1.98 23.00 55.46
N ALA A 334 -1.13 22.02 55.59
CA ALA A 334 -1.44 20.62 55.37
C ALA A 334 -2.47 20.17 56.45
N ALA A 335 -3.68 19.87 56.03
CA ALA A 335 -4.61 19.10 56.82
C ALA A 335 -4.23 17.61 56.70
N GLU A 336 -3.90 16.99 57.82
CA GLU A 336 -3.64 15.57 57.88
C GLU A 336 -4.85 14.72 57.46
N PRO A 337 -4.73 13.69 56.69
CA PRO A 337 -5.81 12.76 56.44
C PRO A 337 -6.06 11.88 57.64
N ARG A 338 -7.26 11.93 58.22
CA ARG A 338 -7.70 10.96 59.24
C ARG A 338 -7.93 9.60 58.56
N VAL A 339 -7.19 8.61 59.03
CA VAL A 339 -7.39 7.19 58.70
C VAL A 339 -8.60 6.71 59.56
N PRO A 340 -9.66 6.10 58.95
CA PRO A 340 -10.69 5.46 59.76
C PRO A 340 -10.15 4.15 60.38
N ALA A 341 -10.41 3.96 61.65
CA ALA A 341 -10.18 2.72 62.35
C ALA A 341 -11.10 1.63 61.80
N VAL A 342 -10.55 0.46 61.58
CA VAL A 342 -11.31 -0.76 61.27
C VAL A 342 -11.51 -1.50 62.58
N ASP A 343 -12.79 -1.67 62.96
CA ASP A 343 -13.23 -2.70 63.91
C ASP A 343 -13.58 -3.98 63.14
#